data_5d95cb5e8c6d26334b99089a79d222ea
#
_entry.id   5d95cb5e8c6d26334b99089a79d222ea
#
_cell.length_a   1.000
_cell.length_b   1.000
_cell.length_c   1.000
_cell.angle_alpha   90.00
_cell.angle_beta   90.00
_cell.angle_gamma   90.00
#
_symmetry.space_group_name_H-M   'P 1'
#
loop_
_entity.id
_entity.type
_entity.pdbx_description
1 polymer ?
#
loop_
_entity_poly.entity_id
_entity_poly.type
_entity_poly.pdbx_seq_one_letter_code
_entity_poly.pdbx_strand_id
1 'polypeptide(L)'
;QWDWGMFRDFKTWSELYKGKKKGGWKEWRALLEDLGALRLGPLALSWKEKFERMALAFEAVYDARKKEKGFLDFDDLQGKAVGLFRGEKLALRRLREQYQRKFKFILVDEFQDTNFLQMEFVELLASGQNLFMVGDYKQSIYGFRGAEPGIFLQKEKLYEDGAAGEKLVLAESFRSDPPVLDFVNRFFKRLWEEDSFP
;
A
#
# COMPACT_ATOMS: atom_id res chain seq x y z
N GLN A 1 30.57 -7.98 -15.00
CA GLN A 1 30.93 -8.98 -14.00
C GLN A 1 30.69 -8.37 -12.64
N TRP A 2 29.69 -8.86 -11.91
CA TRP A 2 29.36 -8.38 -10.58
C TRP A 2 30.34 -9.02 -9.60
N ASP A 3 31.08 -8.20 -8.88
CA ASP A 3 31.95 -8.68 -7.80
C ASP A 3 31.08 -8.96 -6.55
N TRP A 4 30.75 -10.22 -6.34
CA TRP A 4 30.04 -10.71 -5.17
C TRP A 4 30.92 -10.74 -3.90
N GLY A 5 32.17 -10.27 -3.98
CA GLY A 5 33.08 -10.18 -2.82
C GLY A 5 32.52 -9.35 -1.66
N MET A 6 31.65 -8.39 -1.96
CA MET A 6 31.02 -7.53 -0.95
C MET A 6 30.03 -8.28 -0.04
N PHE A 7 29.51 -9.45 -0.46
CA PHE A 7 28.59 -10.27 0.34
C PHE A 7 29.27 -11.37 1.17
N ARG A 8 30.59 -11.57 1.03
CA ARG A 8 31.33 -12.52 1.87
C ARG A 8 31.37 -12.11 3.34
N ASP A 9 31.19 -10.84 3.64
CA ASP A 9 31.20 -10.34 5.03
C ASP A 9 29.89 -10.60 5.80
N PHE A 10 28.85 -11.15 5.16
CA PHE A 10 27.60 -11.49 5.85
C PHE A 10 27.79 -12.55 6.95
N LYS A 11 28.79 -13.41 6.82
CA LYS A 11 29.13 -14.42 7.84
C LYS A 11 29.74 -13.77 9.09
N THR A 12 30.56 -12.75 8.89
CA THR A 12 31.16 -11.93 9.95
C THR A 12 30.09 -11.15 10.74
N TRP A 13 29.04 -10.69 10.07
CA TRP A 13 27.91 -9.99 10.69
C TRP A 13 27.07 -10.91 11.59
N SER A 14 26.85 -12.15 11.18
CA SER A 14 26.11 -13.13 12.00
C SER A 14 26.88 -13.56 13.25
N GLU A 15 28.21 -13.51 13.22
CA GLU A 15 29.08 -13.84 14.36
C GLU A 15 29.18 -12.68 15.36
N LEU A 16 29.22 -11.44 14.88
CA LEU A 16 29.13 -10.23 15.72
C LEU A 16 27.79 -10.13 16.46
N TYR A 17 26.74 -10.72 15.89
CA TYR A 17 25.40 -10.71 16.46
C TYR A 17 25.20 -11.66 17.65
N LYS A 18 25.96 -12.76 17.72
CA LYS A 18 25.78 -13.79 18.75
C LYS A 18 26.13 -13.35 20.19
N GLY A 19 26.70 -12.15 20.38
CA GLY A 19 27.23 -11.69 21.67
C GLY A 19 26.44 -10.60 22.40
N LYS A 20 25.33 -10.03 21.87
CA LYS A 20 24.69 -8.86 22.50
C LYS A 20 23.28 -9.11 23.01
N LYS A 21 23.07 -8.68 24.26
CA LYS A 21 21.80 -8.73 24.99
C LYS A 21 20.69 -7.92 24.30
N LYS A 22 19.45 -8.38 24.52
CA LYS A 22 18.20 -7.72 24.14
C LYS A 22 18.24 -6.21 24.45
N GLY A 23 18.11 -5.36 23.46
CA GLY A 23 18.02 -3.90 23.61
C GLY A 23 18.74 -3.07 22.54
N GLY A 24 19.82 -3.59 21.95
CA GLY A 24 20.66 -2.85 21.00
C GLY A 24 20.23 -2.93 19.53
N TRP A 25 19.14 -3.62 19.19
CA TRP A 25 18.77 -3.81 17.77
C TRP A 25 18.36 -2.52 17.06
N LYS A 26 17.61 -1.65 17.72
CA LYS A 26 17.20 -0.35 17.15
C LYS A 26 18.42 0.56 16.92
N GLU A 27 19.33 0.59 17.88
CA GLU A 27 20.57 1.36 17.80
C GLU A 27 21.52 0.82 16.71
N TRP A 28 21.63 -0.49 16.60
CA TRP A 28 22.42 -1.14 15.55
C TRP A 28 21.84 -0.94 14.16
N ARG A 29 20.52 -0.98 14.02
CA ARG A 29 19.85 -0.73 12.76
C ARG A 29 20.08 0.71 12.30
N ALA A 30 19.92 1.69 13.18
CA ALA A 30 20.22 3.09 12.89
C ALA A 30 21.70 3.28 12.48
N LEU A 31 22.65 2.65 13.22
CA LEU A 31 24.06 2.72 12.89
C LEU A 31 24.39 2.06 11.55
N LEU A 32 23.75 0.96 11.21
CA LEU A 32 23.90 0.28 9.92
C LEU A 32 23.32 1.09 8.77
N GLU A 33 22.18 1.73 9.00
CA GLU A 33 21.56 2.66 8.05
C GLU A 33 22.47 3.88 7.82
N ASP A 34 23.04 4.46 8.88
CA ASP A 34 23.98 5.59 8.80
C ASP A 34 25.31 5.18 8.12
N LEU A 35 25.88 4.04 8.46
CA LEU A 35 27.09 3.53 7.80
C LEU A 35 26.84 3.15 6.34
N GLY A 36 25.68 2.61 6.04
CA GLY A 36 25.23 2.36 4.68
C GLY A 36 25.07 3.65 3.87
N ALA A 37 24.45 4.66 4.47
CA ALA A 37 24.26 5.96 3.87
C ALA A 37 25.60 6.69 3.63
N LEU A 38 26.54 6.62 4.58
CA LEU A 38 27.85 7.25 4.48
C LEU A 38 28.76 6.59 3.44
N ARG A 39 28.76 5.25 3.37
CA ARG A 39 29.62 4.50 2.45
C ARG A 39 29.06 4.38 1.04
N LEU A 40 27.76 4.19 0.92
CA LEU A 40 27.09 3.95 -0.36
C LEU A 40 26.35 5.18 -0.88
N GLY A 41 26.19 6.23 -0.07
CA GLY A 41 25.43 7.42 -0.41
C GLY A 41 25.85 8.05 -1.76
N PRO A 42 27.13 8.38 -2.01
CA PRO A 42 27.55 8.96 -3.29
C PRO A 42 27.39 8.01 -4.46
N LEU A 43 27.67 6.71 -4.25
CA LEU A 43 27.50 5.68 -5.27
C LEU A 43 26.01 5.43 -5.54
N ALA A 44 25.20 5.33 -4.49
CA ALA A 44 23.76 5.17 -4.59
C ALA A 44 23.08 6.36 -5.30
N LEU A 45 23.50 7.59 -5.02
CA LEU A 45 23.02 8.78 -5.72
C LEU A 45 23.32 8.74 -7.21
N SER A 46 24.56 8.39 -7.59
CA SER A 46 24.94 8.25 -9.01
C SER A 46 24.14 7.16 -9.72
N TRP A 47 23.89 6.03 -9.06
CA TRP A 47 23.06 4.95 -9.61
C TRP A 47 21.58 5.34 -9.66
N LYS A 48 21.08 6.06 -8.64
CA LYS A 48 19.71 6.59 -8.62
C LYS A 48 19.44 7.47 -9.84
N GLU A 49 20.32 8.46 -10.10
CA GLU A 49 20.16 9.35 -11.25
C GLU A 49 20.18 8.62 -12.60
N LYS A 50 21.07 7.62 -12.75
CA LYS A 50 21.13 6.80 -13.96
C LYS A 50 19.87 5.96 -14.13
N PHE A 51 19.37 5.38 -13.02
CA PHE A 51 18.16 4.57 -13.03
C PHE A 51 16.93 5.43 -13.34
N GLU A 52 16.82 6.60 -12.73
CA GLU A 52 15.72 7.55 -13.00
C GLU A 52 15.68 7.97 -14.47
N ARG A 53 16.84 8.30 -15.07
CA ARG A 53 16.92 8.63 -16.50
C ARG A 53 16.54 7.45 -17.39
N MET A 54 16.96 6.25 -17.03
CA MET A 54 16.60 5.03 -17.76
C MET A 54 15.08 4.76 -17.63
N ALA A 55 14.53 4.90 -16.45
CA ALA A 55 13.09 4.71 -16.21
C ALA A 55 12.23 5.71 -17.01
N LEU A 56 12.60 7.00 -16.98
CA LEU A 56 11.92 8.05 -17.76
C LEU A 56 12.03 7.79 -19.28
N ALA A 57 13.20 7.35 -19.77
CA ALA A 57 13.37 7.03 -21.17
C ALA A 57 12.52 5.79 -21.56
N PHE A 58 12.48 4.79 -20.70
CA PHE A 58 11.63 3.61 -20.90
C PHE A 58 10.15 3.99 -20.93
N GLU A 59 9.69 4.78 -19.97
CA GLU A 59 8.30 5.27 -19.88
C GLU A 59 7.90 5.98 -21.17
N ALA A 60 8.72 6.91 -21.65
CA ALA A 60 8.46 7.63 -22.89
C ALA A 60 8.32 6.70 -24.11
N VAL A 61 9.21 5.70 -24.25
CA VAL A 61 9.14 4.71 -25.33
C VAL A 61 7.91 3.81 -25.16
N TYR A 62 7.63 3.37 -23.95
CA TYR A 62 6.48 2.51 -23.64
C TYR A 62 5.16 3.20 -23.97
N ASP A 63 4.99 4.45 -23.56
CA ASP A 63 3.80 5.24 -23.85
C ASP A 63 3.64 5.52 -25.36
N ALA A 64 4.75 5.84 -26.04
CA ALA A 64 4.70 6.00 -27.50
C ALA A 64 4.24 4.72 -28.21
N ARG A 65 4.72 3.55 -27.75
CA ARG A 65 4.32 2.25 -28.31
C ARG A 65 2.85 1.91 -28.00
N LYS A 66 2.40 2.16 -26.77
CA LYS A 66 0.97 1.99 -26.42
C LYS A 66 0.09 2.86 -27.33
N LYS A 67 0.46 4.13 -27.49
CA LYS A 67 -0.28 5.08 -28.35
C LYS A 67 -0.29 4.67 -29.82
N GLU A 68 0.86 4.24 -30.36
CA GLU A 68 0.98 3.75 -31.74
C GLU A 68 0.06 2.56 -32.01
N LYS A 69 -0.03 1.63 -31.06
CA LYS A 69 -0.83 0.41 -31.16
C LYS A 69 -2.29 0.59 -30.72
N GLY A 70 -2.66 1.72 -30.14
CA GLY A 70 -3.99 1.94 -29.57
C GLY A 70 -4.27 1.09 -28.32
N PHE A 71 -3.25 0.70 -27.57
CA PHE A 71 -3.38 -0.12 -26.37
C PHE A 71 -3.38 0.73 -25.10
N LEU A 72 -4.07 0.21 -24.10
CA LEU A 72 -4.05 0.72 -22.72
C LEU A 72 -3.69 -0.43 -21.80
N ASP A 73 -2.83 -0.18 -20.82
CA ASP A 73 -2.64 -1.09 -19.71
C ASP A 73 -3.63 -0.82 -18.55
N PHE A 74 -3.57 -1.61 -17.49
CA PHE A 74 -4.49 -1.46 -16.36
C PHE A 74 -4.33 -0.13 -15.62
N ASP A 75 -3.12 0.39 -15.54
CA ASP A 75 -2.84 1.68 -14.90
C ASP A 75 -3.39 2.83 -15.75
N ASP A 76 -3.26 2.75 -17.07
CA ASP A 76 -3.90 3.69 -17.99
C ASP A 76 -5.42 3.72 -17.82
N LEU A 77 -6.05 2.54 -17.70
CA LEU A 77 -7.50 2.45 -17.54
C LEU A 77 -7.96 3.15 -16.26
N GLN A 78 -7.29 2.89 -15.15
CA GLN A 78 -7.60 3.52 -13.87
C GLN A 78 -7.34 5.03 -13.92
N GLY A 79 -6.16 5.45 -14.37
CA GLY A 79 -5.79 6.86 -14.46
C GLY A 79 -6.70 7.66 -15.38
N LYS A 80 -7.08 7.11 -16.54
CA LYS A 80 -8.01 7.75 -17.48
C LYS A 80 -9.43 7.82 -16.93
N ALA A 81 -9.88 6.77 -16.21
CA ALA A 81 -11.18 6.78 -15.56
C ALA A 81 -11.24 7.88 -14.49
N VAL A 82 -10.26 7.94 -13.59
CA VAL A 82 -10.16 9.03 -12.61
C VAL A 82 -10.12 10.39 -13.29
N GLY A 83 -9.33 10.56 -14.36
CA GLY A 83 -9.24 11.80 -15.12
C GLY A 83 -10.57 12.25 -15.74
N LEU A 84 -11.39 11.31 -16.21
CA LEU A 84 -12.74 11.60 -16.71
C LEU A 84 -13.65 12.14 -15.60
N PHE A 85 -13.66 11.50 -14.44
CA PHE A 85 -14.55 11.87 -13.34
C PHE A 85 -14.06 13.07 -12.53
N ARG A 86 -12.74 13.34 -12.50
CA ARG A 86 -12.13 14.54 -11.88
C ARG A 86 -12.35 15.81 -12.75
N GLY A 87 -12.58 15.63 -14.04
CA GLY A 87 -12.62 16.72 -14.99
C GLY A 87 -13.66 17.79 -14.69
N GLU A 88 -13.25 19.06 -14.79
CA GLU A 88 -14.06 20.23 -14.47
C GLU A 88 -14.90 20.77 -15.65
N LYS A 89 -14.69 20.27 -16.87
CA LYS A 89 -15.51 20.63 -18.01
C LYS A 89 -16.96 20.22 -17.76
N LEU A 90 -17.91 21.05 -18.18
CA LEU A 90 -19.35 20.86 -17.96
C LEU A 90 -19.84 19.44 -18.34
N ALA A 91 -19.36 18.92 -19.46
CA ALA A 91 -19.72 17.56 -19.90
C ALA A 91 -19.24 16.47 -18.93
N LEU A 92 -18.03 16.62 -18.37
CA LEU A 92 -17.44 15.66 -17.43
C LEU A 92 -18.11 15.75 -16.06
N ARG A 93 -18.45 16.96 -15.60
CA ARG A 93 -19.26 17.14 -14.38
C ARG A 93 -20.63 16.46 -14.51
N ARG A 94 -21.33 16.66 -15.63
CA ARG A 94 -22.61 15.99 -15.91
C ARG A 94 -22.47 14.47 -15.93
N LEU A 95 -21.39 13.96 -16.52
CA LEU A 95 -21.08 12.53 -16.51
C LEU A 95 -20.93 12.01 -15.06
N ARG A 96 -20.11 12.67 -14.23
CA ARG A 96 -19.95 12.34 -12.83
C ARG A 96 -21.27 12.32 -12.07
N GLU A 97 -22.06 13.39 -12.17
CA GLU A 97 -23.37 13.48 -11.53
C GLU A 97 -24.34 12.38 -12.02
N GLN A 98 -24.28 12.02 -13.30
CA GLN A 98 -25.08 10.93 -13.83
C GLN A 98 -24.74 9.60 -13.16
N TYR A 99 -23.44 9.29 -13.03
CA TYR A 99 -22.99 8.05 -12.37
C TYR A 99 -23.27 8.06 -10.87
N GLN A 100 -23.05 9.18 -10.17
CA GLN A 100 -23.42 9.34 -8.77
C GLN A 100 -24.91 9.09 -8.51
N ARG A 101 -25.78 9.51 -9.42
CA ARG A 101 -27.24 9.21 -9.33
C ARG A 101 -27.58 7.77 -9.71
N LYS A 102 -26.78 7.15 -10.59
CA LYS A 102 -27.00 5.77 -11.03
C LYS A 102 -26.69 4.76 -9.94
N PHE A 103 -25.62 4.96 -9.18
CA PHE A 103 -25.20 4.05 -8.13
C PHE A 103 -25.91 4.38 -6.83
N LYS A 104 -26.91 3.56 -6.48
CA LYS A 104 -27.62 3.69 -5.21
C LYS A 104 -26.73 3.26 -4.04
N PHE A 105 -25.89 2.24 -4.25
CA PHE A 105 -24.93 1.72 -3.30
C PHE A 105 -23.63 1.42 -4.04
N ILE A 106 -22.51 1.70 -3.40
CA ILE A 106 -21.17 1.33 -3.81
C ILE A 106 -20.60 0.49 -2.66
N LEU A 107 -20.26 -0.77 -2.96
CA LEU A 107 -19.74 -1.71 -2.00
C LEU A 107 -18.30 -2.04 -2.41
N VAL A 108 -17.36 -1.81 -1.51
CA VAL A 108 -15.93 -2.11 -1.71
C VAL A 108 -15.55 -3.20 -0.73
N ASP A 109 -15.20 -4.35 -1.26
CA ASP A 109 -14.68 -5.48 -0.51
C ASP A 109 -13.15 -5.48 -0.51
N GLU A 110 -12.53 -6.15 0.45
CA GLU A 110 -11.07 -6.20 0.64
C GLU A 110 -10.43 -4.79 0.60
N PHE A 111 -11.08 -3.85 1.27
CA PHE A 111 -10.70 -2.43 1.20
C PHE A 111 -9.24 -2.15 1.58
N GLN A 112 -8.62 -3.00 2.42
CA GLN A 112 -7.21 -2.90 2.80
C GLN A 112 -6.24 -3.05 1.62
N ASP A 113 -6.68 -3.63 0.51
CA ASP A 113 -5.86 -3.83 -0.69
C ASP A 113 -6.05 -2.74 -1.75
N THR A 114 -6.75 -1.66 -1.38
CA THR A 114 -7.03 -0.52 -2.25
C THR A 114 -5.83 0.44 -2.30
N ASN A 115 -5.52 0.96 -3.47
CA ASN A 115 -4.55 2.03 -3.67
C ASN A 115 -5.23 3.43 -3.72
N PHE A 116 -4.42 4.50 -3.66
CA PHE A 116 -4.94 5.88 -3.68
C PHE A 116 -5.78 6.19 -4.93
N LEU A 117 -5.38 5.71 -6.09
CA LEU A 117 -6.08 5.98 -7.35
C LEU A 117 -7.46 5.28 -7.38
N GLN A 118 -7.52 4.05 -6.89
CA GLN A 118 -8.77 3.31 -6.76
C GLN A 118 -9.71 3.95 -5.75
N MET A 119 -9.17 4.38 -4.61
CA MET A 119 -9.98 5.08 -3.61
C MET A 119 -10.53 6.38 -4.16
N GLU A 120 -9.72 7.19 -4.83
CA GLU A 120 -10.16 8.41 -5.48
C GLU A 120 -11.28 8.14 -6.50
N PHE A 121 -11.12 7.10 -7.32
CA PHE A 121 -12.16 6.72 -8.28
C PHE A 121 -13.49 6.39 -7.60
N VAL A 122 -13.45 5.62 -6.51
CA VAL A 122 -14.64 5.28 -5.73
C VAL A 122 -15.28 6.55 -5.13
N GLU A 123 -14.49 7.45 -4.56
CA GLU A 123 -14.98 8.72 -3.98
C GLU A 123 -15.61 9.63 -5.02
N LEU A 124 -15.04 9.69 -6.23
CA LEU A 124 -15.63 10.46 -7.33
C LEU A 124 -17.00 9.93 -7.78
N LEU A 125 -17.24 8.63 -7.62
CA LEU A 125 -18.53 7.99 -7.93
C LEU A 125 -19.52 8.05 -6.76
N ALA A 126 -19.05 8.20 -5.54
CA ALA A 126 -19.89 8.24 -4.35
C ALA A 126 -20.68 9.57 -4.29
N SER A 127 -21.90 9.48 -3.75
CA SER A 127 -22.79 10.63 -3.54
C SER A 127 -22.82 11.12 -2.08
N GLY A 128 -21.87 10.67 -1.26
CA GLY A 128 -21.70 11.06 0.13
C GLY A 128 -22.22 10.05 1.17
N GLN A 129 -23.33 9.36 0.91
CA GLN A 129 -23.93 8.41 1.87
C GLN A 129 -24.21 7.03 1.29
N ASN A 130 -23.64 6.71 0.13
CA ASN A 130 -23.91 5.47 -0.57
C ASN A 130 -22.70 4.55 -0.66
N LEU A 131 -21.62 4.83 0.08
CA LEU A 131 -20.39 4.07 0.09
C LEU A 131 -20.32 3.17 1.31
N PHE A 132 -20.12 1.89 1.10
CA PHE A 132 -19.85 0.88 2.11
C PHE A 132 -18.51 0.20 1.80
N MET A 133 -17.63 0.15 2.77
CA MET A 133 -16.30 -0.44 2.66
C MET A 133 -16.13 -1.51 3.73
N VAL A 134 -15.62 -2.67 3.35
CA VAL A 134 -15.35 -3.77 4.28
C VAL A 134 -13.92 -4.29 4.04
N GLY A 135 -13.25 -4.66 5.11
CA GLY A 135 -11.91 -5.20 5.06
C GLY A 135 -11.30 -5.36 6.44
N ASP A 136 -10.06 -5.82 6.46
CA ASP A 136 -9.24 -5.91 7.67
C ASP A 136 -7.81 -5.48 7.31
N TYR A 137 -7.36 -4.34 7.83
CA TYR A 137 -6.04 -3.79 7.51
C TYR A 137 -4.88 -4.75 7.83
N LYS A 138 -5.08 -5.67 8.79
CA LYS A 138 -4.09 -6.70 9.16
C LYS A 138 -3.91 -7.77 8.08
N GLN A 139 -4.87 -7.89 7.17
CA GLN A 139 -4.83 -8.83 6.05
C GLN A 139 -4.23 -8.24 4.78
N SER A 140 -3.81 -6.96 4.80
CA SER A 140 -3.19 -6.34 3.64
C SER A 140 -1.85 -6.98 3.31
N ILE A 141 -1.76 -7.62 2.15
CA ILE A 141 -0.56 -8.30 1.66
C ILE A 141 -0.14 -7.83 0.25
N TYR A 142 -0.88 -6.90 -0.34
CA TYR A 142 -0.66 -6.44 -1.72
C TYR A 142 0.08 -5.10 -1.82
N GLY A 143 0.91 -4.74 -0.82
CA GLY A 143 1.76 -3.55 -0.86
C GLY A 143 2.64 -3.48 -2.12
N PHE A 144 3.11 -4.64 -2.64
CA PHE A 144 3.89 -4.73 -3.89
C PHE A 144 3.07 -4.39 -5.15
N ARG A 145 1.74 -4.30 -5.05
CA ARG A 145 0.82 -3.81 -6.10
C ARG A 145 0.34 -2.38 -5.83
N GLY A 146 0.93 -1.70 -4.86
CA GLY A 146 0.57 -0.34 -4.49
C GLY A 146 -0.62 -0.24 -3.53
N ALA A 147 -1.06 -1.37 -2.92
CA ALA A 147 -2.03 -1.29 -1.84
C ALA A 147 -1.48 -0.45 -0.68
N GLU A 148 -2.33 0.40 -0.13
CA GLU A 148 -1.95 1.35 0.92
C GLU A 148 -2.87 1.18 2.13
N PRO A 149 -2.49 0.34 3.10
CA PRO A 149 -3.30 0.11 4.31
C PRO A 149 -3.58 1.38 5.12
N GLY A 150 -2.73 2.40 4.96
CA GLY A 150 -2.92 3.71 5.58
C GLY A 150 -4.24 4.38 5.20
N ILE A 151 -4.74 4.11 3.99
CA ILE A 151 -6.06 4.60 3.54
C ILE A 151 -7.17 4.03 4.43
N PHE A 152 -7.10 2.72 4.72
CA PHE A 152 -8.06 2.05 5.60
C PHE A 152 -8.07 2.70 6.99
N LEU A 153 -6.91 2.87 7.61
CA LEU A 153 -6.78 3.47 8.93
C LEU A 153 -7.26 4.93 8.97
N GLN A 154 -7.01 5.70 7.93
CA GLN A 154 -7.52 7.07 7.82
C GLN A 154 -9.05 7.11 7.73
N LYS A 155 -9.64 6.20 6.95
CA LYS A 155 -11.11 6.09 6.85
C LYS A 155 -11.72 5.59 8.16
N GLU A 156 -11.12 4.58 8.77
CA GLU A 156 -11.54 4.07 10.07
C GLU A 156 -11.62 5.20 11.09
N LYS A 157 -10.58 6.01 11.23
CA LYS A 157 -10.54 7.16 12.14
C LYS A 157 -11.62 8.20 11.81
N LEU A 158 -11.82 8.49 10.52
CA LEU A 158 -12.84 9.46 10.09
C LEU A 158 -14.26 9.01 10.48
N TYR A 159 -14.53 7.70 10.44
CA TYR A 159 -15.81 7.14 10.80
C TYR A 159 -15.98 6.94 12.32
N GLU A 160 -14.90 6.78 13.09
CA GLU A 160 -14.94 6.74 14.55
C GLU A 160 -15.49 8.05 15.15
N ASP A 161 -15.15 9.18 14.55
CA ASP A 161 -15.62 10.50 14.98
C ASP A 161 -17.11 10.75 14.61
N GLY A 162 -17.75 9.83 13.89
CA GLY A 162 -19.17 9.92 13.49
C GLY A 162 -19.51 11.02 12.48
N ALA A 163 -18.52 11.79 12.06
CA ALA A 163 -18.73 12.96 11.18
C ALA A 163 -19.05 12.59 9.72
N ALA A 164 -18.59 11.42 9.28
CA ALA A 164 -18.68 11.00 7.88
C ALA A 164 -19.52 9.74 7.64
N GLY A 165 -19.96 9.06 8.70
CA GLY A 165 -20.70 7.82 8.62
C GLY A 165 -20.59 6.99 9.89
N GLU A 166 -20.75 5.67 9.78
CA GLU A 166 -20.75 4.74 10.90
C GLU A 166 -19.66 3.67 10.71
N LYS A 167 -18.93 3.36 11.77
CA LYS A 167 -18.00 2.25 11.85
C LYS A 167 -18.68 1.05 12.51
N LEU A 168 -18.67 -0.09 11.82
CA LEU A 168 -19.15 -1.36 12.33
C LEU A 168 -18.00 -2.34 12.49
N VAL A 169 -17.95 -3.05 13.61
CA VAL A 169 -16.94 -4.08 13.88
C VAL A 169 -17.60 -5.45 13.83
N LEU A 170 -17.14 -6.31 12.93
CA LEU A 170 -17.56 -7.71 12.84
C LEU A 170 -16.69 -8.55 13.79
N ALA A 171 -17.17 -8.78 15.02
CA ALA A 171 -16.39 -9.46 16.04
C ALA A 171 -16.60 -10.99 16.06
N GLU A 172 -17.64 -11.49 15.40
CA GLU A 172 -17.99 -12.92 15.41
C GLU A 172 -17.51 -13.60 14.13
N SER A 173 -16.91 -14.77 14.27
CA SER A 173 -16.49 -15.61 13.15
C SER A 173 -17.47 -16.78 12.96
N PHE A 174 -18.04 -16.88 11.75
CA PHE A 174 -18.87 -18.00 11.32
C PHE A 174 -18.13 -18.93 10.35
N ARG A 175 -16.86 -18.65 10.05
CA ARG A 175 -16.05 -19.38 9.07
C ARG A 175 -15.29 -20.54 9.69
N SER A 176 -14.76 -20.36 10.89
CA SER A 176 -13.83 -21.31 11.54
C SER A 176 -14.38 -21.78 12.86
N ASP A 177 -14.12 -23.07 13.17
CA ASP A 177 -14.46 -23.65 14.46
C ASP A 177 -13.69 -23.01 15.61
N PRO A 178 -14.28 -22.89 16.82
CA PRO A 178 -13.65 -22.27 17.97
C PRO A 178 -12.23 -22.76 18.31
N PRO A 179 -11.90 -24.06 18.24
CA PRO A 179 -10.55 -24.53 18.51
C PRO A 179 -9.47 -23.97 17.56
N VAL A 180 -9.83 -23.72 16.29
CA VAL A 180 -8.92 -23.13 15.31
C VAL A 180 -8.64 -21.66 15.68
N LEU A 181 -9.69 -20.94 16.01
CA LEU A 181 -9.57 -19.54 16.45
C LEU A 181 -8.76 -19.42 17.75
N ASP A 182 -9.01 -20.28 18.71
CA ASP A 182 -8.25 -20.35 19.95
C ASP A 182 -6.75 -20.60 19.72
N PHE A 183 -6.44 -21.56 18.82
CA PHE A 183 -5.05 -21.83 18.48
C PHE A 183 -4.38 -20.60 17.84
N VAL A 184 -5.01 -20.00 16.83
CA VAL A 184 -4.48 -18.81 16.15
C VAL A 184 -4.29 -17.66 17.12
N ASN A 185 -5.32 -17.36 17.93
CA ASN A 185 -5.25 -16.27 18.91
C ASN A 185 -4.14 -16.48 19.95
N ARG A 186 -3.97 -17.70 20.49
CA ARG A 186 -2.90 -18.02 21.44
C ARG A 186 -1.51 -17.93 20.80
N PHE A 187 -1.38 -18.42 19.55
CA PHE A 187 -0.13 -18.37 18.83
C PHE A 187 0.33 -16.93 18.59
N PHE A 188 -0.55 -16.11 18.02
CA PHE A 188 -0.21 -14.72 17.71
C PHE A 188 -0.09 -13.86 18.98
N LYS A 189 -0.92 -14.08 20.00
CA LYS A 189 -0.78 -13.40 21.27
C LYS A 189 0.62 -13.65 21.86
N ARG A 190 1.09 -14.90 21.86
CA ARG A 190 2.42 -15.25 22.36
C ARG A 190 3.55 -14.68 21.49
N LEU A 191 3.35 -14.60 20.18
CA LEU A 191 4.33 -14.05 19.24
C LEU A 191 4.48 -12.54 19.40
N TRP A 192 3.40 -11.84 19.74
CA TRP A 192 3.34 -10.38 19.79
C TRP A 192 3.30 -9.80 21.22
N GLU A 193 3.30 -10.64 22.25
CA GLU A 193 3.32 -10.20 23.65
C GLU A 193 4.58 -9.41 24.04
N GLU A 194 5.64 -9.46 23.27
CA GLU A 194 6.90 -8.81 23.65
C GLU A 194 7.16 -7.46 23.00
N ASP A 195 6.46 -7.05 21.94
CA ASP A 195 6.61 -5.67 21.42
C ASP A 195 5.53 -5.34 20.38
N SER A 196 4.62 -4.48 20.79
CA SER A 196 3.96 -3.46 19.95
C SER A 196 3.78 -3.83 18.47
N PHE A 197 2.58 -4.20 18.15
CA PHE A 197 2.07 -3.99 16.80
C PHE A 197 2.21 -2.50 16.45
N PRO A 198 2.79 -2.17 15.28
CA PRO A 198 2.83 -0.78 14.85
C PRO A 198 1.44 -0.22 14.61
#